data_515d79429159396a14d019d049441e6e
#
_entry.id   515d79429159396a14d019d049441e6e
#
_cell.length_a   1.000
_cell.length_b   1.000
_cell.length_c   1.000
_cell.angle_alpha   90.00
_cell.angle_beta   90.00
_cell.angle_gamma   90.00
#
_symmetry.space_group_name_H-M   'P 1'
#
loop_
_entity.id
_entity.type
_entity.pdbx_description
1 polymer ?
#
loop_
_entity_poly.entity_id
_entity_poly.type
_entity_poly.pdbx_seq_one_letter_code
_entity_poly.pdbx_strand_id
1 'polypeptide(L)' 'MGEDAFRVEARVMEALPNGTFLAELANGHRLTAFVEGRDREIFAGLQAGDTVKLKLTPYDLSVGRILVETKKFKH' A
#
# COMPACT_ATOMS: atom_id res chain seq x y z
N MET A 1 7.65 22.45 -0.18
CA MET A 1 7.40 22.16 -0.23
C MET A 1 6.80 21.43 -0.33
N GLY A 2 6.67 21.35 -0.52
CA GLY A 2 5.81 20.85 -0.77
C GLY A 2 5.62 19.48 -1.09
N GLU A 3 5.17 18.82 -0.34
CA GLU A 3 4.93 17.60 -0.56
C GLU A 3 3.61 17.49 -1.02
N ASP A 4 3.33 16.97 -2.11
CA ASP A 4 2.03 16.77 -2.64
C ASP A 4 1.52 15.37 -2.36
N ALA A 5 2.15 14.67 -1.45
CA ALA A 5 1.73 13.31 -1.16
C ALA A 5 0.38 13.30 -0.44
N PHE A 6 -0.38 12.26 -0.64
CA PHE A 6 -1.66 12.12 0.04
C PHE A 6 -1.87 10.66 0.42
N ARG A 7 -2.75 10.43 1.36
CA ARG A 7 -3.02 9.10 1.86
C ARG A 7 -4.34 8.60 1.35
N VAL A 8 -4.38 7.32 0.98
CA VAL A 8 -5.62 6.72 0.52
C VAL A 8 -5.70 5.32 1.09
N GLU A 9 -6.89 4.77 1.17
CA GLU A 9 -7.06 3.41 1.59
C GLU A 9 -7.14 2.54 0.36
N ALA A 10 -6.60 1.35 0.43
CA ALA A 10 -6.64 0.42 -0.68
C ALA A 10 -6.81 -0.98 -0.14
N ARG A 11 -7.25 -1.88 -1.00
CA ARG A 11 -7.39 -3.27 -0.62
C ARG A 11 -6.31 -4.05 -1.33
N VAL A 12 -5.63 -4.92 -0.62
CA VAL A 12 -4.60 -5.76 -1.22
C VAL A 12 -5.30 -6.82 -2.04
N MET A 13 -4.94 -6.93 -3.32
CA MET A 13 -5.55 -7.89 -4.21
C MET A 13 -4.71 -9.14 -4.34
N GLU A 14 -3.42 -9.00 -4.36
CA GLU A 14 -2.56 -10.16 -4.41
C GLU A 14 -1.11 -9.78 -4.11
N ALA A 15 -0.32 -10.74 -3.67
CA ALA A 15 1.08 -10.52 -3.40
C ALA A 15 1.87 -10.73 -4.68
N LEU A 16 2.77 -9.82 -4.97
CA LEU A 16 3.57 -9.91 -6.17
C LEU A 16 4.96 -10.44 -5.81
N PRO A 17 5.68 -10.94 -6.79
CA PRO A 17 6.94 -11.61 -6.51
C PRO A 17 8.01 -10.85 -5.76
N ASN A 18 8.21 -9.63 -5.98
CA ASN A 18 9.31 -8.98 -5.35
C ASN A 18 8.97 -8.26 -4.10
N GLY A 19 8.08 -8.80 -3.31
CA GLY A 19 7.76 -8.17 -2.04
C GLY A 19 6.84 -6.99 -2.15
N THR A 20 6.21 -6.83 -3.30
CA THR A 20 5.24 -5.77 -3.45
C THR A 20 3.85 -6.41 -3.51
N PHE A 21 2.84 -5.57 -3.62
CA PHE A 21 1.47 -6.06 -3.64
C PHE A 21 0.66 -5.31 -4.67
N LEU A 22 -0.30 -5.99 -5.25
CA LEU A 22 -1.23 -5.32 -6.14
C LEU A 22 -2.35 -4.82 -5.26
N ALA A 23 -2.68 -3.56 -5.33
CA ALA A 23 -3.71 -2.97 -4.50
C ALA A 23 -4.73 -2.23 -5.34
N GLU A 24 -5.94 -2.12 -4.84
CA GLU A 24 -7.00 -1.46 -5.57
C GLU A 24 -7.65 -0.41 -4.69
N LEU A 25 -7.84 0.77 -5.21
CA LEU A 25 -8.49 1.85 -4.48
C LEU A 25 -10.00 1.71 -4.60
N ALA A 26 -10.72 2.47 -3.83
CA ALA A 26 -12.17 2.41 -3.84
C ALA A 26 -12.76 2.74 -5.20
N ASN A 27 -12.09 3.56 -5.98
CA ASN A 27 -12.59 3.92 -7.29
C ASN A 27 -12.18 2.93 -8.37
N GLY A 28 -11.59 1.81 -8.00
CA GLY A 28 -11.21 0.80 -8.98
C GLY A 28 -9.81 0.92 -9.55
N HIS A 29 -9.12 2.00 -9.20
CA HIS A 29 -7.78 2.19 -9.72
C HIS A 29 -6.83 1.19 -9.05
N ARG A 30 -6.02 0.49 -9.83
CA ARG A 30 -5.07 -0.47 -9.29
C ARG A 30 -3.67 0.06 -9.40
N LEU A 31 -2.86 -0.30 -8.44
CA LEU A 31 -1.49 0.17 -8.41
C LEU A 31 -0.63 -0.84 -7.67
N THR A 32 0.68 -0.63 -7.73
CA THR A 32 1.60 -1.49 -7.02
C THR A 32 1.91 -0.85 -5.68
N ALA A 33 1.70 -1.59 -4.61
CA ALA A 33 1.98 -1.10 -3.27
C ALA A 33 3.27 -1.75 -2.79
N PHE A 34 4.14 -0.97 -2.18
CA PHE A 34 5.40 -1.51 -1.70
C PHE A 34 5.62 -1.15 -0.25
N VAL A 35 6.50 -1.90 0.40
CA VAL A 35 6.80 -1.70 1.80
C VAL A 35 8.25 -1.28 1.92
N GLU A 36 8.52 -0.26 2.74
CA GLU A 36 9.87 0.15 2.96
C GLU A 36 10.59 -0.99 3.63
N GLY A 37 11.87 -1.15 3.34
CA GLY A 37 12.62 -2.27 3.88
C GLY A 37 12.53 -2.44 5.37
N ARG A 38 12.57 -1.35 6.12
CA ARG A 38 12.53 -1.47 7.56
C ARG A 38 11.17 -1.84 8.09
N ASP A 39 10.14 -1.78 7.28
CA ASP A 39 8.81 -2.12 7.72
C ASP A 39 8.37 -3.50 7.27
N ARG A 40 9.26 -4.25 6.61
CA ARG A 40 8.91 -5.55 6.13
C ARG A 40 8.35 -6.46 7.16
N GLU A 41 8.89 -6.49 8.34
CA GLU A 41 8.38 -7.36 9.36
C GLU A 41 7.00 -6.98 9.82
N ILE A 42 6.70 -5.71 9.84
CA ILE A 42 5.39 -5.24 10.27
C ILE A 42 4.32 -5.77 9.35
N PHE A 43 4.62 -5.83 8.06
CA PHE A 43 3.64 -6.26 7.09
C PHE A 43 3.84 -7.68 6.56
N ALA A 44 4.59 -8.48 7.28
CA ALA A 44 4.87 -9.82 6.82
C ALA A 44 3.62 -10.68 6.66
N GLY A 45 2.58 -10.38 7.41
CA GLY A 45 1.36 -11.17 7.32
C GLY A 45 0.31 -10.61 6.40
N LEU A 46 0.67 -9.61 5.61
CA LEU A 46 -0.30 -8.98 4.74
C LEU A 46 -0.73 -9.92 3.64
N GLN A 47 -1.99 -10.00 3.38
CA GLN A 47 -2.48 -10.89 2.34
C GLN A 47 -3.70 -10.32 1.64
N ALA A 48 -4.12 -10.97 0.58
CA ALA A 48 -5.23 -10.50 -0.21
C ALA A 48 -6.46 -10.33 0.67
N GLY A 49 -7.13 -9.24 0.48
CA GLY A 49 -8.31 -8.91 1.26
C GLY A 49 -8.06 -7.92 2.37
N ASP A 50 -6.79 -7.74 2.74
CA ASP A 50 -6.48 -6.79 3.81
C ASP A 50 -6.59 -5.37 3.30
N THR A 51 -6.94 -4.45 4.17
CA THR A 51 -7.03 -3.04 3.82
C THR A 51 -5.79 -2.35 4.35
N VAL A 52 -5.18 -1.54 3.54
CA VAL A 52 -3.96 -0.83 3.91
C VAL A 52 -4.10 0.65 3.60
N LYS A 53 -3.26 1.46 4.21
CA LYS A 53 -3.19 2.86 3.90
C LYS A 53 -1.95 3.08 3.07
N LEU A 54 -2.09 3.80 1.99
CA LEU A 54 -0.98 4.06 1.08
C LEU A 54 -0.69 5.53 0.98
N LYS A 55 0.55 5.85 0.72
CA LYS A 55 0.96 7.20 0.46
C LYS A 55 1.28 7.29 -1.01
N LEU A 56 0.58 8.16 -1.73
CA LEU A 56 0.79 8.35 -3.15
C LEU A 56 1.12 9.80 -3.44
N THR A 57 1.62 10.06 -4.64
CA THR A 57 1.79 11.42 -5.06
C THR A 57 1.05 11.58 -6.38
N PRO A 58 0.59 12.78 -6.70
CA PRO A 58 -0.12 12.98 -7.95
C PRO A 58 0.78 12.81 -9.16
N TYR A 59 2.09 12.78 -8.95
CA TYR A 59 3.01 12.64 -10.06
C TYR A 59 3.13 11.18 -10.51
N ASP A 60 2.80 10.24 -9.67
CA ASP A 60 2.89 8.85 -10.05
C ASP A 60 1.87 8.06 -9.27
N LEU A 61 0.74 7.82 -9.87
CA LEU A 61 -0.33 7.07 -9.21
C LEU A 61 -0.23 5.57 -9.44
N SER A 62 0.85 5.10 -10.04
CA SER A 62 1.00 3.68 -10.28
C SER A 62 1.69 2.96 -9.14
N VAL A 63 2.25 3.69 -8.19
CA VAL A 63 2.88 3.06 -7.04
C VAL A 63 2.49 3.79 -5.78
N GLY A 64 2.47 3.08 -4.68
CA GLY A 64 2.16 3.69 -3.40
C GLY A 64 2.91 2.97 -2.30
N ARG A 65 3.28 3.68 -1.24
CA ARG A 65 3.99 3.08 -0.15
C ARG A 65 3.02 2.73 0.95
N ILE A 66 3.10 1.52 1.47
CA ILE A 66 2.21 1.09 2.55
C ILE A 66 2.70 1.76 3.83
N LEU A 67 1.79 2.42 4.52
CA LEU A 67 2.13 3.17 5.70
C LEU A 67 1.97 2.35 6.98
N VAL A 68 2.83 2.63 7.92
CA VAL A 68 2.79 1.94 9.19
C VAL A 68 1.46 2.13 9.89
N GLU A 69 0.73 3.18 9.58
CA GLU A 69 -0.55 3.42 10.17
C GLU A 69 -1.51 2.31 9.85
N THR A 70 -1.20 1.43 8.93
CA THR A 70 -2.05 0.31 8.61
C THR A 70 -1.90 -0.73 9.69
N LYS A 71 -2.35 -0.47 10.86
CA LYS A 71 -2.25 -1.42 11.86
C LYS A 71 -3.41 -2.23 12.02
N LYS A 72 -4.48 -1.94 11.39
CA LYS A 72 -5.62 -2.68 11.55
C LYS A 72 -5.62 -3.97 10.87
N PHE A 73 -4.72 -4.29 9.99
CA PHE A 73 -4.81 -5.52 9.26
C PHE A 73 -4.42 -6.68 10.14
N LYS A 74 -3.90 -6.41 11.26
CA LYS A 74 -3.42 -7.36 12.01
C LYS A 74 -4.02 -8.55 12.15
N HIS A 75 -3.55 -9.36 12.47
CA HIS A 75 -4.13 -10.55 12.65
C HIS A 75 -3.40 -11.31 13.49
#